data_61e1c651a5cfebf2e2a67ec8c9374cb5
#
_entry.id   61e1c651a5cfebf2e2a67ec8c9374cb5
#
_cell.length_a   1.000
_cell.length_b   1.000
_cell.length_c   1.000
_cell.angle_alpha   90.00
_cell.angle_beta   90.00
_cell.angle_gamma   90.00
#
_symmetry.space_group_name_H-M   'P 1'
#
loop_
_entity.id
_entity.type
_entity.pdbx_description
1 polymer ?
#
loop_
_entity_poly.entity_id
_entity_poly.type
_entity_poly.pdbx_seq_one_letter_code
_entity_poly.pdbx_strand_id
1 'polypeptide(L)'
;MPASPALPQAAAMRAWLDRRPALLLIFTTLVWGSNVVAARLAVGQVSPMMLTTARWSVACIALWLVARRPVTASWPLLRPRWRYLTLMGVAGFTGFNALYYTAAHHTSAVNLAIIQGVVPVLVLLGAAAALRLRVGVLQALGVALTLAGVVVVASRGQWSVLRGLDLNIGDLGVLLASVLYAGYTLGLRAKPAVSPLAFFAAVAAVAALASLPLLAWEVAAGDFFWPTPRGWWLILYVGLLPSFVSQITYIRAVELIGPARAGVFYNLTPVFGPALAVLLLGEPLRLYHVLGLAMVLGGIAVAERLGGRRLGA
;
A
#
# COMPACT_ATOMS: atom_id res chain seq x y z
N MET A 1 -36.04 29.10 13.24
CA MET A 1 -34.86 28.23 13.21
C MET A 1 -33.88 28.79 12.18
N PRO A 2 -32.67 29.27 12.56
CA PRO A 2 -31.70 29.73 11.57
C PRO A 2 -31.15 28.52 10.80
N ALA A 3 -31.14 28.62 9.46
CA ALA A 3 -30.56 27.62 8.58
C ALA A 3 -29.08 27.42 8.92
N SER A 4 -28.68 26.17 9.20
CA SER A 4 -27.28 25.78 9.39
C SER A 4 -26.49 26.20 8.14
N PRO A 5 -25.33 26.90 8.29
CA PRO A 5 -24.52 27.30 7.14
C PRO A 5 -24.10 26.05 6.37
N ALA A 6 -24.42 26.02 5.06
CA ALA A 6 -23.99 24.96 4.17
C ALA A 6 -22.47 24.83 4.25
N LEU A 7 -21.96 23.66 4.69
CA LEU A 7 -20.55 23.35 4.68
C LEU A 7 -19.99 23.53 3.26
N PRO A 8 -18.80 24.11 3.08
CA PRO A 8 -18.16 24.17 1.77
C PRO A 8 -18.15 22.76 1.16
N GLN A 9 -18.44 22.62 -0.13
CA GLN A 9 -18.57 21.31 -0.81
C GLN A 9 -17.41 20.34 -0.49
N ALA A 10 -16.19 20.85 -0.36
CA ALA A 10 -15.01 20.05 0.02
C ALA A 10 -15.12 19.46 1.44
N ALA A 11 -15.69 20.21 2.39
CA ALA A 11 -15.87 19.72 3.77
C ALA A 11 -17.00 18.67 3.84
N ALA A 12 -18.07 18.87 3.07
CA ALA A 12 -19.16 17.91 2.95
C ALA A 12 -18.69 16.60 2.31
N MET A 13 -17.90 16.67 1.24
CA MET A 13 -17.28 15.52 0.58
C MET A 13 -16.36 14.76 1.53
N ARG A 14 -15.51 15.47 2.27
CA ARG A 14 -14.62 14.86 3.26
C ARG A 14 -15.41 14.15 4.36
N ALA A 15 -16.44 14.79 4.92
CA ALA A 15 -17.30 14.19 5.94
C ALA A 15 -18.04 12.95 5.41
N TRP A 16 -18.44 12.96 4.14
CA TRP A 16 -19.06 11.81 3.48
C TRP A 16 -18.08 10.64 3.31
N LEU A 17 -16.84 10.91 2.90
CA LEU A 17 -15.78 9.90 2.76
C LEU A 17 -15.37 9.32 4.12
N ASP A 18 -15.27 10.14 5.16
CA ASP A 18 -14.91 9.70 6.53
C ASP A 18 -15.94 8.71 7.12
N ARG A 19 -17.18 8.79 6.67
CA ARG A 19 -18.25 7.81 7.05
C ARG A 19 -18.15 6.50 6.28
N ARG A 20 -17.26 6.41 5.28
CA ARG A 20 -17.17 5.25 4.36
C ARG A 20 -15.71 4.81 4.17
N PRO A 21 -15.02 4.38 5.23
CA PRO A 21 -13.60 4.01 5.16
C PRO A 21 -13.33 2.86 4.18
N ALA A 22 -14.30 1.98 3.96
CA ALA A 22 -14.20 0.93 2.95
C ALA A 22 -14.00 1.49 1.54
N LEU A 23 -14.67 2.60 1.17
CA LEU A 23 -14.47 3.23 -0.13
C LEU A 23 -13.06 3.81 -0.28
N LEU A 24 -12.51 4.41 0.80
CA LEU A 24 -11.12 4.89 0.80
C LEU A 24 -10.14 3.74 0.55
N LEU A 25 -10.37 2.58 1.17
CA LEU A 25 -9.51 1.41 1.02
C LEU A 25 -9.67 0.73 -0.35
N ILE A 26 -10.88 0.64 -0.88
CA ILE A 26 -11.12 0.11 -2.24
C ILE A 26 -10.42 1.00 -3.27
N PHE A 27 -10.57 2.31 -3.17
CA PHE A 27 -9.88 3.26 -4.05
C PHE A 27 -8.35 3.12 -3.92
N THR A 28 -7.83 3.11 -2.68
CA THR A 28 -6.39 2.94 -2.41
C THR A 28 -5.85 1.66 -3.05
N THR A 29 -6.53 0.54 -2.84
CA THR A 29 -6.07 -0.77 -3.33
C THR A 29 -6.23 -0.92 -4.83
N LEU A 30 -7.21 -0.27 -5.45
CA LEU A 30 -7.33 -0.15 -6.90
C LEU A 30 -6.10 0.56 -7.50
N VAL A 31 -5.71 1.70 -6.91
CA VAL A 31 -4.52 2.45 -7.33
C VAL A 31 -3.24 1.64 -7.08
N TRP A 32 -3.16 0.88 -5.98
CA TRP A 32 -2.00 0.01 -5.73
C TRP A 32 -1.98 -1.22 -6.64
N GLY A 33 -3.14 -1.77 -7.01
CA GLY A 33 -3.24 -2.82 -8.02
C GLY A 33 -2.68 -2.37 -9.37
N SER A 34 -2.98 -1.14 -9.77
CA SER A 34 -2.40 -0.56 -10.98
C SER A 34 -0.89 -0.30 -10.85
N ASN A 35 -0.38 -0.04 -9.63
CA ASN A 35 1.07 0.11 -9.40
C ASN A 35 1.83 -1.21 -9.59
N VAL A 36 1.22 -2.38 -9.36
CA VAL A 36 1.85 -3.68 -9.68
C VAL A 36 2.13 -3.78 -11.18
N VAL A 37 1.16 -3.38 -12.01
CA VAL A 37 1.33 -3.29 -13.47
C VAL A 37 2.43 -2.27 -13.82
N ALA A 38 2.39 -1.09 -13.20
CA ALA A 38 3.39 -0.04 -13.41
C ALA A 38 4.82 -0.50 -13.04
N ALA A 39 4.98 -1.26 -11.94
CA ALA A 39 6.28 -1.81 -11.53
C ALA A 39 6.88 -2.74 -12.60
N ARG A 40 6.05 -3.59 -13.22
CA ARG A 40 6.48 -4.45 -14.33
C ARG A 40 6.80 -3.66 -15.60
N LEU A 41 6.01 -2.65 -15.91
CA LEU A 41 6.27 -1.75 -17.04
C LEU A 41 7.52 -0.87 -16.84
N ALA A 42 7.95 -0.65 -15.60
CA ALA A 42 9.13 0.14 -15.27
C ALA A 42 10.45 -0.61 -15.53
N VAL A 43 10.42 -1.95 -15.55
CA VAL A 43 11.60 -2.77 -15.85
C VAL A 43 12.17 -2.39 -17.24
N GLY A 44 13.46 -2.01 -17.27
CA GLY A 44 14.13 -1.51 -18.47
C GLY A 44 13.73 -0.08 -18.90
N GLN A 45 12.83 0.60 -18.18
CA GLN A 45 12.44 1.99 -18.44
C GLN A 45 13.01 2.97 -17.42
N VAL A 46 13.29 2.53 -16.22
CA VAL A 46 13.87 3.30 -15.11
C VAL A 46 14.51 2.34 -14.11
N SER A 47 15.68 2.69 -13.58
CA SER A 47 16.33 1.85 -12.56
C SER A 47 15.57 1.87 -11.22
N PRO A 48 15.62 0.79 -10.41
CA PRO A 48 14.78 0.63 -9.22
C PRO A 48 14.93 1.73 -8.17
N MET A 49 16.18 2.14 -7.89
CA MET A 49 16.41 3.19 -6.88
C MET A 49 16.10 4.58 -7.43
N MET A 50 16.32 4.82 -8.73
CA MET A 50 15.86 6.03 -9.40
C MET A 50 14.32 6.14 -9.31
N LEU A 51 13.58 5.07 -9.62
CA LEU A 51 12.12 5.05 -9.49
C LEU A 51 11.70 5.31 -8.04
N THR A 52 12.35 4.65 -7.07
CA THR A 52 12.05 4.84 -5.64
C THR A 52 12.28 6.28 -5.20
N THR A 53 13.41 6.88 -5.58
CA THR A 53 13.76 8.26 -5.20
C THR A 53 12.87 9.28 -5.89
N ALA A 54 12.69 9.15 -7.20
CA ALA A 54 11.90 10.08 -7.99
C ALA A 54 10.41 10.08 -7.59
N ARG A 55 9.82 8.91 -7.31
CA ARG A 55 8.42 8.83 -6.85
C ARG A 55 8.18 9.58 -5.55
N TRP A 56 9.10 9.45 -4.57
CA TRP A 56 8.97 10.15 -3.29
C TRP A 56 9.27 11.63 -3.44
N SER A 57 10.17 12.02 -4.33
CA SER A 57 10.41 13.43 -4.68
C SER A 57 9.17 14.08 -5.28
N VAL A 58 8.50 13.41 -6.24
CA VAL A 58 7.23 13.86 -6.82
C VAL A 58 6.15 13.99 -5.74
N ALA A 59 6.03 12.99 -4.85
CA ALA A 59 5.08 13.04 -3.73
C ALA A 59 5.37 14.22 -2.78
N CYS A 60 6.64 14.48 -2.46
CA CYS A 60 7.05 15.62 -1.63
C CYS A 60 6.73 16.97 -2.30
N ILE A 61 6.96 17.10 -3.61
CA ILE A 61 6.59 18.32 -4.35
C ILE A 61 5.08 18.52 -4.29
N ALA A 62 4.28 17.49 -4.57
CA ALA A 62 2.82 17.57 -4.48
C ALA A 62 2.36 17.93 -3.06
N LEU A 63 2.95 17.32 -2.03
CA LEU A 63 2.67 17.64 -0.62
C LEU A 63 3.05 19.06 -0.27
N TRP A 64 4.19 19.57 -0.74
CA TRP A 64 4.60 20.96 -0.52
C TRP A 64 3.58 21.94 -1.09
N LEU A 65 3.06 21.68 -2.28
CA LEU A 65 2.07 22.55 -2.92
C LEU A 65 0.74 22.61 -2.16
N VAL A 66 0.28 21.47 -1.58
CA VAL A 66 -1.06 21.38 -0.98
C VAL A 66 -1.05 21.38 0.55
N ALA A 67 0.05 21.01 1.19
CA ALA A 67 0.10 20.71 2.61
C ALA A 67 1.09 21.56 3.43
N ARG A 68 1.79 22.54 2.84
CA ARG A 68 2.79 23.32 3.57
C ARG A 68 2.26 23.94 4.87
N ARG A 69 1.04 24.51 4.85
CA ARG A 69 0.43 25.12 6.05
C ARG A 69 0.15 24.11 7.17
N PRO A 70 -0.58 23.00 6.94
CA PRO A 70 -0.78 21.99 7.98
C PRO A 70 0.52 21.32 8.44
N VAL A 71 1.55 21.20 7.58
CA VAL A 71 2.86 20.65 7.97
C VAL A 71 3.58 21.59 8.93
N THR A 72 3.69 22.88 8.58
CA THR A 72 4.36 23.87 9.45
C THR A 72 3.65 24.03 10.79
N ALA A 73 2.33 24.06 10.80
CA ALA A 73 1.53 24.11 12.03
C ALA A 73 1.71 22.86 12.92
N SER A 74 1.93 21.68 12.31
CA SER A 74 2.12 20.41 13.02
C SER A 74 3.57 20.11 13.40
N TRP A 75 4.54 20.91 12.92
CA TRP A 75 5.97 20.68 13.13
C TRP A 75 6.39 20.55 14.59
N PRO A 76 5.88 21.36 15.54
CA PRO A 76 6.20 21.21 16.96
C PRO A 76 5.83 19.86 17.55
N LEU A 77 4.76 19.20 17.01
CA LEU A 77 4.32 17.87 17.43
C LEU A 77 5.07 16.74 16.72
N LEU A 78 5.54 16.98 15.49
CA LEU A 78 6.25 16.00 14.66
C LEU A 78 7.74 15.91 15.04
N ARG A 79 8.40 17.05 15.25
CA ARG A 79 9.84 17.12 15.54
C ARG A 79 10.30 16.23 16.70
N PRO A 80 9.64 16.19 17.86
CA PRO A 80 10.07 15.31 18.96
C PRO A 80 9.95 13.82 18.63
N ARG A 81 9.13 13.47 17.64
CA ARG A 81 8.89 12.10 17.19
C ARG A 81 9.77 11.70 15.99
N TRP A 82 10.88 12.38 15.74
CA TRP A 82 11.74 12.17 14.56
C TRP A 82 12.18 10.72 14.38
N ARG A 83 12.53 10.01 15.47
CA ARG A 83 12.92 8.56 15.41
C ARG A 83 11.78 7.70 14.87
N TYR A 84 10.56 7.95 15.34
CA TYR A 84 9.38 7.26 14.86
C TYR A 84 9.10 7.59 13.39
N LEU A 85 9.16 8.86 12.99
CA LEU A 85 8.98 9.29 11.61
C LEU A 85 10.03 8.67 10.68
N THR A 86 11.30 8.62 11.14
CA THR A 86 12.39 7.97 10.40
C THR A 86 12.12 6.49 10.21
N LEU A 87 11.77 5.77 11.28
CA LEU A 87 11.44 4.35 11.19
C LEU A 87 10.27 4.11 10.21
N MET A 88 9.21 4.90 10.31
CA MET A 88 8.03 4.80 9.43
C MET A 88 8.37 5.08 7.97
N GLY A 89 9.18 6.10 7.69
CA GLY A 89 9.58 6.46 6.33
C GLY A 89 10.56 5.47 5.71
N VAL A 90 11.57 5.09 6.47
CA VAL A 90 12.58 4.13 6.02
C VAL A 90 11.97 2.75 5.81
N ALA A 91 11.27 2.20 6.80
CA ALA A 91 10.69 0.86 6.69
C ALA A 91 9.49 0.82 5.73
N GLY A 92 8.49 1.67 5.97
CA GLY A 92 7.22 1.60 5.25
C GLY A 92 7.29 2.07 3.79
N PHE A 93 8.22 2.96 3.47
CA PHE A 93 8.28 3.58 2.15
C PHE A 93 9.57 3.27 1.42
N THR A 94 10.72 3.73 1.89
CA THR A 94 12.00 3.52 1.18
C THR A 94 12.35 2.04 1.09
N GLY A 95 12.43 1.35 2.22
CA GLY A 95 12.81 -0.07 2.28
C GLY A 95 11.82 -0.96 1.55
N PHE A 96 10.51 -0.72 1.76
CA PHE A 96 9.47 -1.44 1.02
C PHE A 96 9.64 -1.27 -0.49
N ASN A 97 9.74 -0.03 -0.99
CA ASN A 97 9.80 0.20 -2.43
C ASN A 97 11.12 -0.25 -3.04
N ALA A 98 12.24 -0.02 -2.37
CA ALA A 98 13.55 -0.50 -2.82
C ALA A 98 13.56 -2.02 -3.01
N LEU A 99 13.14 -2.76 -1.98
CA LEU A 99 13.04 -4.23 -2.05
C LEU A 99 12.04 -4.68 -3.11
N TYR A 100 10.88 -4.03 -3.19
CA TYR A 100 9.81 -4.40 -4.11
C TYR A 100 10.19 -4.20 -5.59
N TYR A 101 10.76 -3.04 -5.93
CA TYR A 101 11.16 -2.77 -7.31
C TYR A 101 12.39 -3.58 -7.73
N THR A 102 13.36 -3.79 -6.83
CA THR A 102 14.47 -4.71 -7.10
C THR A 102 13.95 -6.14 -7.27
N ALA A 103 13.07 -6.60 -6.41
CA ALA A 103 12.48 -7.94 -6.51
C ALA A 103 11.74 -8.16 -7.83
N ALA A 104 11.09 -7.13 -8.39
CA ALA A 104 10.40 -7.22 -9.68
C ALA A 104 11.32 -7.59 -10.86
N HIS A 105 12.62 -7.41 -10.74
CA HIS A 105 13.59 -7.87 -11.72
C HIS A 105 13.92 -9.37 -11.61
N HIS A 106 13.75 -9.95 -10.42
CA HIS A 106 14.22 -11.30 -10.09
C HIS A 106 13.10 -12.31 -9.90
N THR A 107 11.83 -11.89 -9.76
CA THR A 107 10.71 -12.80 -9.59
C THR A 107 9.56 -12.49 -10.55
N SER A 108 8.62 -13.43 -10.66
CA SER A 108 7.43 -13.29 -11.51
C SER A 108 6.37 -12.38 -10.87
N ALA A 109 5.49 -11.81 -11.70
CA ALA A 109 4.32 -11.06 -11.20
C ALA A 109 3.40 -11.92 -10.32
N VAL A 110 3.32 -13.24 -10.62
CA VAL A 110 2.56 -14.21 -9.83
C VAL A 110 3.12 -14.31 -8.42
N ASN A 111 4.45 -14.50 -8.29
CA ASN A 111 5.11 -14.57 -6.99
C ASN A 111 4.98 -13.26 -6.21
N LEU A 112 5.19 -12.10 -6.89
CA LEU A 112 4.97 -10.78 -6.30
C LEU A 112 3.57 -10.68 -5.68
N ALA A 113 2.53 -11.07 -6.43
CA ALA A 113 1.15 -10.98 -5.99
C ALA A 113 0.83 -11.93 -4.82
N ILE A 114 1.28 -13.20 -4.90
CA ILE A 114 1.04 -14.21 -3.86
C ILE A 114 1.73 -13.81 -2.56
N ILE A 115 3.01 -13.43 -2.63
CA ILE A 115 3.80 -13.11 -1.43
C ILE A 115 3.30 -11.83 -0.78
N GLN A 116 2.93 -10.80 -1.55
CA GLN A 116 2.27 -9.60 -0.99
C GLN A 116 0.95 -9.92 -0.28
N GLY A 117 0.24 -10.94 -0.70
CA GLY A 117 -0.97 -11.41 -0.03
C GLY A 117 -0.76 -11.85 1.43
N VAL A 118 0.50 -12.02 1.89
CA VAL A 118 0.82 -12.30 3.29
C VAL A 118 0.67 -11.08 4.22
N VAL A 119 0.66 -9.86 3.68
CA VAL A 119 0.62 -8.62 4.47
C VAL A 119 -0.52 -8.59 5.50
N PRO A 120 -1.78 -8.92 5.20
CA PRO A 120 -2.85 -8.95 6.19
C PRO A 120 -2.61 -9.94 7.32
N VAL A 121 -2.02 -11.10 7.02
CA VAL A 121 -1.65 -12.11 8.04
C VAL A 121 -0.57 -11.54 8.95
N LEU A 122 0.46 -10.91 8.39
CA LEU A 122 1.52 -10.26 9.17
C LEU A 122 0.96 -9.13 10.04
N VAL A 123 0.05 -8.30 9.50
CA VAL A 123 -0.64 -7.24 10.27
C VAL A 123 -1.48 -7.85 11.39
N LEU A 124 -2.23 -8.91 11.11
CA LEU A 124 -3.07 -9.59 12.10
C LEU A 124 -2.22 -10.19 13.23
N LEU A 125 -1.18 -10.94 12.89
CA LEU A 125 -0.25 -11.54 13.86
C LEU A 125 0.51 -10.47 14.65
N GLY A 126 0.99 -9.43 13.99
CA GLY A 126 1.65 -8.30 14.63
C GLY A 126 0.72 -7.51 15.55
N ALA A 127 -0.57 -7.32 15.18
CA ALA A 127 -1.57 -6.70 16.04
C ALA A 127 -1.84 -7.56 17.29
N ALA A 128 -1.95 -8.88 17.12
CA ALA A 128 -2.14 -9.79 18.25
C ALA A 128 -0.96 -9.76 19.22
N ALA A 129 0.27 -9.78 18.68
CA ALA A 129 1.49 -9.82 19.51
C ALA A 129 1.81 -8.45 20.13
N ALA A 130 1.87 -7.38 19.31
CA ALA A 130 2.37 -6.07 19.75
C ALA A 130 1.31 -5.19 20.43
N LEU A 131 0.05 -5.27 19.97
CA LEU A 131 -1.03 -4.39 20.43
C LEU A 131 -2.00 -5.12 21.37
N ARG A 132 -1.73 -6.39 21.69
CA ARG A 132 -2.56 -7.27 22.53
C ARG A 132 -4.04 -7.31 22.11
N LEU A 133 -4.28 -7.20 20.80
CA LEU A 133 -5.64 -7.31 20.25
C LEU A 133 -6.06 -8.78 20.16
N ARG A 134 -7.28 -9.08 20.54
CA ARG A 134 -7.84 -10.43 20.38
C ARG A 134 -8.28 -10.63 18.93
N VAL A 135 -7.67 -11.60 18.26
CA VAL A 135 -8.08 -12.03 16.93
C VAL A 135 -9.26 -12.99 17.07
N GLY A 136 -10.41 -12.62 16.53
CA GLY A 136 -11.58 -13.50 16.51
C GLY A 136 -11.40 -14.61 15.45
N VAL A 137 -11.98 -15.79 15.73
CA VAL A 137 -11.95 -16.93 14.78
C VAL A 137 -12.50 -16.52 13.41
N LEU A 138 -13.61 -15.78 13.37
CA LEU A 138 -14.21 -15.29 12.12
C LEU A 138 -13.29 -14.34 11.35
N GLN A 139 -12.53 -13.50 12.06
CA GLN A 139 -11.54 -12.63 11.41
C GLN A 139 -10.41 -13.44 10.79
N ALA A 140 -9.91 -14.45 11.48
CA ALA A 140 -8.90 -15.38 10.95
C ALA A 140 -9.41 -16.15 9.73
N LEU A 141 -10.65 -16.66 9.77
CA LEU A 141 -11.30 -17.32 8.63
C LEU A 141 -11.49 -16.36 7.45
N GLY A 142 -11.91 -15.12 7.69
CA GLY A 142 -12.03 -14.10 6.66
C GLY A 142 -10.68 -13.80 5.98
N VAL A 143 -9.60 -13.68 6.75
CA VAL A 143 -8.25 -13.51 6.23
C VAL A 143 -7.82 -14.74 5.41
N ALA A 144 -8.03 -15.96 5.92
CA ALA A 144 -7.69 -17.19 5.21
C ALA A 144 -8.44 -17.31 3.87
N LEU A 145 -9.74 -16.98 3.84
CA LEU A 145 -10.54 -16.97 2.60
C LEU A 145 -10.01 -15.91 1.62
N THR A 146 -9.64 -14.73 2.11
CA THR A 146 -9.05 -13.66 1.30
C THR A 146 -7.73 -14.11 0.68
N LEU A 147 -6.85 -14.75 1.46
CA LEU A 147 -5.57 -15.29 0.97
C LEU A 147 -5.77 -16.37 -0.09
N ALA A 148 -6.74 -17.27 0.13
CA ALA A 148 -7.09 -18.29 -0.86
C ALA A 148 -7.56 -17.67 -2.19
N GLY A 149 -8.37 -16.60 -2.13
CA GLY A 149 -8.77 -15.83 -3.32
C GLY A 149 -7.59 -15.18 -4.04
N VAL A 150 -6.64 -14.61 -3.31
CA VAL A 150 -5.39 -14.06 -3.88
C VAL A 150 -4.59 -15.15 -4.61
N VAL A 151 -4.42 -16.32 -3.97
CA VAL A 151 -3.71 -17.46 -4.58
C VAL A 151 -4.39 -17.92 -5.86
N VAL A 152 -5.72 -18.02 -5.88
CA VAL A 152 -6.49 -18.37 -7.09
C VAL A 152 -6.23 -17.39 -8.24
N VAL A 153 -6.27 -16.09 -7.97
CA VAL A 153 -6.01 -15.05 -8.99
C VAL A 153 -4.56 -15.07 -9.46
N ALA A 154 -3.60 -15.09 -8.53
CA ALA A 154 -2.19 -15.01 -8.82
C ALA A 154 -1.67 -16.26 -9.57
N SER A 155 -2.20 -17.44 -9.24
CA SER A 155 -1.90 -18.70 -9.96
C SER A 155 -2.68 -18.88 -11.27
N ARG A 156 -3.57 -17.94 -11.62
CA ARG A 156 -4.49 -18.08 -12.77
C ARG A 156 -5.36 -19.34 -12.70
N GLY A 157 -5.66 -19.84 -11.50
CA GLY A 157 -6.38 -21.08 -11.28
C GLY A 157 -5.61 -22.36 -11.66
N GLN A 158 -4.31 -22.27 -11.91
CA GLN A 158 -3.48 -23.40 -12.34
C GLN A 158 -2.65 -23.96 -11.18
N TRP A 159 -2.89 -25.22 -10.82
CA TRP A 159 -2.16 -25.89 -9.74
C TRP A 159 -0.66 -26.07 -10.04
N SER A 160 -0.31 -26.21 -11.31
CA SER A 160 1.08 -26.32 -11.78
C SER A 160 1.91 -25.10 -11.44
N VAL A 161 1.33 -23.89 -11.50
CA VAL A 161 2.00 -22.63 -11.16
C VAL A 161 2.36 -22.60 -9.66
N LEU A 162 1.48 -23.13 -8.81
CA LEU A 162 1.75 -23.19 -7.36
C LEU A 162 2.84 -24.20 -7.01
N ARG A 163 2.94 -25.30 -7.75
CA ARG A 163 4.01 -26.31 -7.54
C ARG A 163 5.38 -25.85 -8.02
N GLY A 164 5.43 -24.97 -9.02
CA GLY A 164 6.67 -24.42 -9.56
C GLY A 164 7.14 -23.14 -8.88
N LEU A 165 6.67 -22.82 -7.68
CA LEU A 165 7.14 -21.67 -6.89
C LEU A 165 8.52 -21.95 -6.31
N ASP A 166 9.55 -21.75 -7.10
CA ASP A 166 10.92 -21.77 -6.61
C ASP A 166 11.23 -20.45 -5.90
N LEU A 167 11.45 -20.52 -4.57
CA LEU A 167 11.84 -19.35 -3.77
C LEU A 167 13.21 -18.86 -4.22
N ASN A 168 13.24 -17.65 -4.76
CA ASN A 168 14.46 -16.99 -5.21
C ASN A 168 14.71 -15.71 -4.39
N ILE A 169 15.80 -15.04 -4.67
CA ILE A 169 16.17 -13.78 -3.97
C ILE A 169 15.09 -12.70 -4.12
N GLY A 170 14.38 -12.66 -5.25
CA GLY A 170 13.25 -11.76 -5.46
C GLY A 170 12.09 -12.08 -4.52
N ASP A 171 11.74 -13.36 -4.34
CA ASP A 171 10.66 -13.80 -3.45
C ASP A 171 10.98 -13.43 -1.99
N LEU A 172 12.24 -13.62 -1.56
CA LEU A 172 12.70 -13.18 -0.24
C LEU A 172 12.62 -11.67 -0.09
N GLY A 173 12.99 -10.91 -1.13
CA GLY A 173 12.89 -9.46 -1.17
C GLY A 173 11.46 -8.97 -0.97
N VAL A 174 10.48 -9.59 -1.66
CA VAL A 174 9.05 -9.26 -1.50
C VAL A 174 8.53 -9.61 -0.10
N LEU A 175 8.94 -10.76 0.44
CA LEU A 175 8.54 -11.16 1.79
C LEU A 175 9.06 -10.15 2.83
N LEU A 176 10.31 -9.74 2.73
CA LEU A 176 10.88 -8.73 3.62
C LEU A 176 10.20 -7.37 3.44
N ALA A 177 9.92 -6.95 2.20
CA ALA A 177 9.12 -5.75 1.93
C ALA A 177 7.74 -5.83 2.60
N SER A 178 7.08 -7.00 2.51
CA SER A 178 5.77 -7.23 3.14
C SER A 178 5.82 -7.12 4.67
N VAL A 179 6.89 -7.62 5.30
CA VAL A 179 7.13 -7.45 6.75
C VAL A 179 7.30 -5.98 7.11
N LEU A 180 8.10 -5.23 6.34
CA LEU A 180 8.30 -3.80 6.56
C LEU A 180 6.99 -3.02 6.44
N TYR A 181 6.18 -3.32 5.42
CA TYR A 181 4.89 -2.65 5.21
C TYR A 181 3.85 -3.02 6.27
N ALA A 182 3.83 -4.28 6.74
CA ALA A 182 2.99 -4.69 7.86
C ALA A 182 3.39 -3.96 9.15
N GLY A 183 4.69 -3.82 9.41
CA GLY A 183 5.21 -3.03 10.53
C GLY A 183 4.81 -1.55 10.43
N TYR A 184 4.92 -0.94 9.26
CA TYR A 184 4.43 0.41 9.00
C TYR A 184 2.92 0.53 9.30
N THR A 185 2.11 -0.39 8.79
CA THR A 185 0.66 -0.39 8.99
C THR A 185 0.30 -0.46 10.48
N LEU A 186 0.96 -1.32 11.25
CA LEU A 186 0.82 -1.41 12.71
C LEU A 186 1.28 -0.13 13.41
N GLY A 187 2.40 0.42 12.96
CA GLY A 187 2.98 1.65 13.48
C GLY A 187 2.07 2.86 13.35
N LEU A 188 1.18 2.91 12.34
CA LEU A 188 0.21 3.99 12.15
C LEU A 188 -0.68 4.23 13.37
N ARG A 189 -0.88 3.21 14.23
CA ARG A 189 -1.64 3.37 15.47
C ARG A 189 -0.96 4.32 16.48
N ALA A 190 0.36 4.40 16.46
CA ALA A 190 1.15 5.30 17.31
C ALA A 190 1.40 6.68 16.67
N LYS A 191 0.71 6.97 15.55
CA LYS A 191 0.81 8.23 14.83
C LYS A 191 0.51 9.41 15.79
N PRO A 192 1.33 10.48 15.78
CA PRO A 192 1.00 11.70 16.49
C PRO A 192 -0.38 12.23 16.12
N ALA A 193 -1.02 12.96 17.06
CA ALA A 193 -2.35 13.57 16.86
C ALA A 193 -2.27 14.78 15.90
N VAL A 194 -1.82 14.54 14.66
CA VAL A 194 -1.74 15.51 13.57
C VAL A 194 -2.57 15.00 12.38
N SER A 195 -2.86 15.91 11.44
CA SER A 195 -3.61 15.52 10.24
C SER A 195 -2.87 14.42 9.45
N PRO A 196 -3.59 13.49 8.77
CA PRO A 196 -2.99 12.50 7.88
C PRO A 196 -2.00 13.11 6.89
N LEU A 197 -2.34 14.27 6.36
CA LEU A 197 -1.56 14.99 5.38
C LEU A 197 -0.22 15.50 5.96
N ALA A 198 -0.23 16.07 7.18
CA ALA A 198 0.99 16.53 7.84
C ALA A 198 1.91 15.37 8.24
N PHE A 199 1.33 14.29 8.76
CA PHE A 199 2.07 13.08 9.08
C PHE A 199 2.72 12.49 7.83
N PHE A 200 1.93 12.31 6.76
CA PHE A 200 2.41 11.74 5.51
C PHE A 200 3.53 12.58 4.89
N ALA A 201 3.41 13.91 4.91
CA ALA A 201 4.45 14.80 4.38
C ALA A 201 5.79 14.60 5.11
N ALA A 202 5.77 14.48 6.44
CA ALA A 202 6.98 14.20 7.22
C ALA A 202 7.59 12.84 6.87
N VAL A 203 6.77 11.79 6.76
CA VAL A 203 7.23 10.44 6.44
C VAL A 203 7.71 10.35 4.98
N ALA A 204 7.04 11.02 4.03
CA ALA A 204 7.45 11.07 2.63
C ALA A 204 8.78 11.83 2.45
N ALA A 205 9.00 12.91 3.20
CA ALA A 205 10.28 13.62 3.20
C ALA A 205 11.42 12.71 3.70
N VAL A 206 11.19 11.96 4.78
CA VAL A 206 12.15 10.93 5.24
C VAL A 206 12.39 9.90 4.15
N ALA A 207 11.33 9.43 3.49
CA ALA A 207 11.47 8.42 2.43
C ALA A 207 12.30 8.94 1.24
N ALA A 208 12.07 10.16 0.80
CA ALA A 208 12.85 10.79 -0.26
C ALA A 208 14.34 10.92 0.14
N LEU A 209 14.63 11.41 1.36
CA LEU A 209 16.00 11.56 1.85
C LEU A 209 16.69 10.20 2.03
N ALA A 210 16.01 9.21 2.60
CA ALA A 210 16.55 7.88 2.84
C ALA A 210 16.76 7.08 1.54
N SER A 211 16.11 7.44 0.43
CA SER A 211 16.33 6.80 -0.87
C SER A 211 17.58 7.33 -1.59
N LEU A 212 18.08 8.53 -1.24
CA LEU A 212 19.27 9.11 -1.90
C LEU A 212 20.53 8.26 -1.76
N PRO A 213 20.91 7.74 -0.57
CA PRO A 213 22.06 6.85 -0.47
C PRO A 213 21.89 5.53 -1.25
N LEU A 214 20.66 5.02 -1.39
CA LEU A 214 20.40 3.84 -2.23
C LEU A 214 20.56 4.16 -3.71
N LEU A 215 20.12 5.32 -4.16
CA LEU A 215 20.35 5.79 -5.53
C LEU A 215 21.85 6.02 -5.78
N ALA A 216 22.57 6.64 -4.83
CA ALA A 216 24.02 6.82 -4.96
C ALA A 216 24.75 5.48 -5.04
N TRP A 217 24.31 4.48 -4.28
CA TRP A 217 24.84 3.13 -4.37
C TRP A 217 24.56 2.48 -5.74
N GLU A 218 23.32 2.60 -6.27
CA GLU A 218 22.95 2.10 -7.61
C GLU A 218 23.83 2.72 -8.71
N VAL A 219 24.11 4.04 -8.61
CA VAL A 219 25.03 4.75 -9.53
C VAL A 219 26.46 4.22 -9.40
N ALA A 220 26.95 4.03 -8.17
CA ALA A 220 28.30 3.53 -7.92
C ALA A 220 28.48 2.07 -8.35
N ALA A 221 27.42 1.25 -8.26
CA ALA A 221 27.40 -0.13 -8.73
C ALA A 221 27.34 -0.26 -10.26
N GLY A 222 27.06 0.82 -10.99
CA GLY A 222 26.91 0.80 -12.45
C GLY A 222 25.55 0.31 -12.95
N ASP A 223 24.58 0.11 -12.06
CA ASP A 223 23.24 -0.38 -12.38
C ASP A 223 22.26 0.75 -12.75
N PHE A 224 22.67 2.01 -12.53
CA PHE A 224 21.86 3.17 -12.84
C PHE A 224 21.75 3.42 -14.35
N PHE A 225 20.55 3.74 -14.78
CA PHE A 225 20.29 4.32 -16.09
C PHE A 225 19.20 5.39 -16.04
N TRP A 226 19.32 6.38 -16.93
CA TRP A 226 18.34 7.46 -17.01
C TRP A 226 16.98 6.95 -17.45
N PRO A 227 15.87 7.49 -16.88
CA PRO A 227 14.53 7.11 -17.30
C PRO A 227 14.31 7.42 -18.78
N THR A 228 13.72 6.46 -19.50
CA THR A 228 13.21 6.72 -20.85
C THR A 228 12.03 7.71 -20.79
N PRO A 229 11.55 8.26 -21.91
CA PRO A 229 10.32 9.07 -21.92
C PRO A 229 9.13 8.36 -21.24
N ARG A 230 8.99 7.04 -21.46
CA ARG A 230 8.00 6.21 -20.77
C ARG A 230 8.29 6.08 -19.28
N GLY A 231 9.56 5.95 -18.90
CA GLY A 231 10.01 5.92 -17.51
C GLY A 231 9.61 7.18 -16.74
N TRP A 232 9.73 8.37 -17.34
CA TRP A 232 9.29 9.62 -16.72
C TRP A 232 7.79 9.67 -16.47
N TRP A 233 6.98 9.20 -17.42
CA TRP A 233 5.52 9.09 -17.20
C TRP A 233 5.17 8.11 -16.09
N LEU A 234 5.89 6.98 -16.00
CA LEU A 234 5.72 6.02 -14.91
C LEU A 234 6.10 6.63 -13.55
N ILE A 235 7.20 7.39 -13.48
CA ILE A 235 7.60 8.12 -12.26
C ILE A 235 6.50 9.09 -11.82
N LEU A 236 5.98 9.92 -12.72
CA LEU A 236 4.90 10.87 -12.41
C LEU A 236 3.64 10.14 -11.94
N TYR A 237 3.23 9.11 -12.66
CA TYR A 237 2.08 8.28 -12.30
C TYR A 237 2.22 7.67 -10.91
N VAL A 238 3.34 6.96 -10.67
CA VAL A 238 3.62 6.28 -9.41
C VAL A 238 3.78 7.27 -8.26
N GLY A 239 4.39 8.42 -8.51
CA GLY A 239 4.57 9.49 -7.52
C GLY A 239 3.26 10.15 -7.10
N LEU A 240 2.38 10.45 -8.06
CA LEU A 240 1.13 11.16 -7.79
C LEU A 240 0.02 10.24 -7.28
N LEU A 241 -0.28 9.15 -7.96
CA LEU A 241 -1.42 8.31 -7.60
C LEU A 241 -1.06 7.27 -6.53
N PRO A 242 -0.18 6.28 -6.76
CA PRO A 242 0.16 5.29 -5.73
C PRO A 242 0.88 5.86 -4.51
N SER A 243 1.69 6.92 -4.65
CA SER A 243 2.45 7.47 -3.52
C SER A 243 1.73 8.58 -2.80
N PHE A 244 1.16 9.57 -3.52
CA PHE A 244 0.57 10.74 -2.88
C PHE A 244 -0.89 10.50 -2.51
N VAL A 245 -1.77 10.28 -3.49
CA VAL A 245 -3.22 10.21 -3.23
C VAL A 245 -3.58 8.98 -2.41
N SER A 246 -3.10 7.79 -2.81
CA SER A 246 -3.49 6.55 -2.14
C SER A 246 -2.94 6.43 -0.73
N GLN A 247 -1.76 6.99 -0.43
CA GLN A 247 -1.23 6.96 0.94
C GLN A 247 -2.03 7.83 1.90
N ILE A 248 -2.51 8.99 1.44
CA ILE A 248 -3.37 9.85 2.27
C ILE A 248 -4.69 9.12 2.59
N THR A 249 -5.31 8.51 1.57
CA THR A 249 -6.57 7.77 1.74
C THR A 249 -6.38 6.54 2.63
N TYR A 250 -5.26 5.82 2.49
CA TYR A 250 -4.92 4.68 3.33
C TYR A 250 -4.71 5.07 4.81
N ILE A 251 -3.85 6.07 5.06
CA ILE A 251 -3.58 6.57 6.42
C ILE A 251 -4.89 6.99 7.09
N ARG A 252 -5.75 7.70 6.34
CA ARG A 252 -7.05 8.12 6.85
C ARG A 252 -7.95 6.95 7.17
N ALA A 253 -8.03 5.95 6.31
CA ALA A 253 -8.82 4.75 6.55
C ALA A 253 -8.31 3.95 7.77
N VAL A 254 -6.98 3.82 7.94
CA VAL A 254 -6.38 3.19 9.11
C VAL A 254 -6.71 3.93 10.40
N GLU A 255 -6.77 5.27 10.38
CA GLU A 255 -7.24 6.06 11.52
C GLU A 255 -8.69 5.73 11.90
N LEU A 256 -9.55 5.54 10.89
CA LEU A 256 -10.99 5.34 11.09
C LEU A 256 -11.34 3.93 11.58
N ILE A 257 -10.68 2.88 11.07
CA ILE A 257 -11.06 1.48 11.34
C ILE A 257 -9.95 0.62 11.94
N GLY A 258 -8.77 1.17 12.14
CA GLY A 258 -7.61 0.49 12.70
C GLY A 258 -6.82 -0.34 11.67
N PRO A 259 -5.53 -0.65 11.98
CA PRO A 259 -4.60 -1.28 11.03
C PRO A 259 -5.00 -2.72 10.68
N ALA A 260 -5.51 -3.51 11.63
CA ALA A 260 -5.87 -4.90 11.39
C ALA A 260 -7.01 -5.03 10.37
N ARG A 261 -8.05 -4.18 10.47
CA ARG A 261 -9.17 -4.18 9.52
C ARG A 261 -8.77 -3.59 8.17
N ALA A 262 -8.01 -2.51 8.18
CA ALA A 262 -7.52 -1.89 6.95
C ALA A 262 -6.57 -2.84 6.17
N GLY A 263 -5.75 -3.62 6.89
CA GLY A 263 -4.84 -4.60 6.30
C GLY A 263 -5.54 -5.69 5.47
N VAL A 264 -6.77 -6.09 5.84
CA VAL A 264 -7.54 -7.07 5.07
C VAL A 264 -7.84 -6.58 3.65
N PHE A 265 -8.15 -5.27 3.50
CA PHE A 265 -8.41 -4.67 2.19
C PHE A 265 -7.20 -4.69 1.26
N TYR A 266 -5.98 -4.78 1.80
CA TYR A 266 -4.76 -4.85 0.99
C TYR A 266 -4.81 -5.99 -0.05
N ASN A 267 -5.52 -7.08 0.25
CA ASN A 267 -5.70 -8.22 -0.65
C ASN A 267 -6.56 -7.91 -1.90
N LEU A 268 -7.21 -6.76 -1.98
CA LEU A 268 -7.81 -6.30 -3.23
C LEU A 268 -6.76 -5.89 -4.28
N THR A 269 -5.55 -5.51 -3.85
CA THR A 269 -4.47 -5.08 -4.75
C THR A 269 -4.14 -6.12 -5.83
N PRO A 270 -3.86 -7.40 -5.49
CA PRO A 270 -3.59 -8.42 -6.51
C PRO A 270 -4.83 -8.86 -7.31
N VAL A 271 -6.03 -8.47 -6.88
CA VAL A 271 -7.26 -8.69 -7.66
C VAL A 271 -7.44 -7.58 -8.69
N PHE A 272 -7.24 -6.33 -8.28
CA PHE A 272 -7.36 -5.19 -9.18
C PHE A 272 -6.29 -5.16 -10.28
N GLY A 273 -5.08 -5.66 -10.01
CA GLY A 273 -4.02 -5.72 -11.02
C GLY A 273 -4.46 -6.49 -12.29
N PRO A 274 -4.85 -7.77 -12.18
CA PRO A 274 -5.39 -8.54 -13.30
C PRO A 274 -6.67 -7.95 -13.89
N ALA A 275 -7.59 -7.41 -13.04
CA ALA A 275 -8.81 -6.78 -13.53
C ALA A 275 -8.51 -5.56 -14.43
N LEU A 276 -7.53 -4.73 -14.04
CA LEU A 276 -7.09 -3.61 -14.86
C LEU A 276 -6.41 -4.06 -16.15
N ALA A 277 -5.65 -5.16 -16.14
CA ALA A 277 -5.08 -5.74 -17.35
C ALA A 277 -6.18 -6.16 -18.35
N VAL A 278 -7.24 -6.81 -17.85
CA VAL A 278 -8.42 -7.15 -18.68
C VAL A 278 -9.05 -5.90 -19.30
N LEU A 279 -9.29 -4.86 -18.48
CA LEU A 279 -10.00 -3.66 -18.91
C LEU A 279 -9.17 -2.76 -19.84
N LEU A 280 -7.86 -2.61 -19.55
CA LEU A 280 -7.01 -1.67 -20.26
C LEU A 280 -6.26 -2.30 -21.43
N LEU A 281 -5.95 -3.59 -21.35
CA LEU A 281 -5.20 -4.33 -22.37
C LEU A 281 -6.09 -5.25 -23.23
N GLY A 282 -7.39 -5.33 -22.94
CA GLY A 282 -8.34 -6.18 -23.66
C GLY A 282 -8.12 -7.67 -23.38
N GLU A 283 -7.46 -8.04 -22.27
CA GLU A 283 -7.25 -9.45 -21.91
C GLU A 283 -8.59 -10.15 -21.61
N PRO A 284 -8.76 -11.44 -21.98
CA PRO A 284 -10.02 -12.13 -21.74
C PRO A 284 -10.29 -12.35 -20.26
N LEU A 285 -11.51 -12.01 -19.81
CA LEU A 285 -11.95 -12.30 -18.45
C LEU A 285 -12.05 -13.81 -18.26
N ARG A 286 -11.31 -14.33 -17.28
CA ARG A 286 -11.28 -15.76 -16.95
C ARG A 286 -12.06 -16.06 -15.68
N LEU A 287 -12.57 -17.29 -15.56
CA LEU A 287 -13.34 -17.74 -14.38
C LEU A 287 -12.58 -17.55 -13.06
N TYR A 288 -11.26 -17.77 -13.04
CA TYR A 288 -10.44 -17.59 -11.85
C TYR A 288 -10.39 -16.14 -11.35
N HIS A 289 -10.53 -15.14 -12.23
CA HIS A 289 -10.65 -13.73 -11.82
C HIS A 289 -11.95 -13.51 -11.02
N VAL A 290 -13.06 -14.07 -11.52
CA VAL A 290 -14.38 -13.94 -10.88
C VAL A 290 -14.40 -14.68 -9.53
N LEU A 291 -13.92 -15.91 -9.50
CA LEU A 291 -13.86 -16.73 -8.28
C LEU A 291 -12.95 -16.08 -7.23
N GLY A 292 -11.75 -15.66 -7.63
CA GLY A 292 -10.80 -14.99 -6.73
C GLY A 292 -11.37 -13.70 -6.16
N LEU A 293 -12.00 -12.88 -6.99
CA LEU A 293 -12.66 -11.65 -6.54
C LEU A 293 -13.79 -11.94 -5.54
N ALA A 294 -14.63 -12.93 -5.82
CA ALA A 294 -15.71 -13.31 -4.91
C ALA A 294 -15.17 -13.81 -3.56
N MET A 295 -14.10 -14.63 -3.56
CA MET A 295 -13.44 -15.10 -2.34
C MET A 295 -12.83 -13.94 -1.54
N VAL A 296 -12.15 -13.00 -2.19
CA VAL A 296 -11.55 -11.83 -1.52
C VAL A 296 -12.64 -10.94 -0.92
N LEU A 297 -13.66 -10.58 -1.67
CA LEU A 297 -14.76 -9.74 -1.17
C LEU A 297 -15.55 -10.44 -0.05
N GLY A 298 -15.81 -11.73 -0.20
CA GLY A 298 -16.45 -12.56 0.84
C GLY A 298 -15.62 -12.62 2.12
N GLY A 299 -14.30 -12.85 1.99
CA GLY A 299 -13.36 -12.87 3.11
C GLY A 299 -13.29 -11.53 3.84
N ILE A 300 -13.24 -10.41 3.12
CA ILE A 300 -13.30 -9.06 3.69
C ILE A 300 -14.61 -8.85 4.44
N ALA A 301 -15.75 -9.22 3.83
CA ALA A 301 -17.06 -9.08 4.47
C ALA A 301 -17.17 -9.89 5.78
N VAL A 302 -16.61 -11.11 5.80
CA VAL A 302 -16.55 -11.95 7.01
C VAL A 302 -15.66 -11.31 8.08
N ALA A 303 -14.46 -10.85 7.70
CA ALA A 303 -13.52 -10.25 8.65
C ALA A 303 -14.04 -8.93 9.24
N GLU A 304 -14.73 -8.08 8.45
CA GLU A 304 -15.25 -6.79 8.90
C GLU A 304 -16.55 -6.93 9.74
N ARG A 305 -17.57 -7.60 9.18
CA ARG A 305 -18.91 -7.62 9.81
C ARG A 305 -18.97 -8.46 11.04
N LEU A 306 -18.27 -9.58 11.07
CA LEU A 306 -18.35 -10.57 12.13
C LEU A 306 -17.22 -10.45 13.16
N GLY A 307 -16.07 -9.87 12.77
CA GLY A 307 -14.98 -9.53 13.70
C GLY A 307 -15.23 -8.27 14.54
N GLY A 308 -16.03 -7.34 14.02
CA GLY A 308 -16.29 -6.02 14.65
C GLY A 308 -17.21 -6.03 15.86
N ARG A 309 -17.98 -7.10 16.12
CA ARG A 309 -18.91 -7.20 17.27
C ARG A 309 -18.23 -7.30 18.64
N ARG A 310 -16.90 -7.48 18.72
CA ARG A 310 -16.17 -7.64 19.99
C ARG A 310 -15.15 -6.52 20.29
N LEU A 311 -15.04 -5.50 19.43
CA LEU A 311 -14.12 -4.37 19.65
C LEU A 311 -14.82 -3.11 20.20
N GLY A 312 -16.10 -3.19 20.48
CA GLY A 312 -16.94 -2.10 21.02
C GLY A 312 -17.64 -2.45 22.34
N ALA A 313 -17.14 -3.45 23.08
CA ALA A 313 -17.60 -3.74 24.44
C ALA A 313 -16.44 -3.57 25.43
#